data_cfb9e0e7bf787be061708f8e8801fdf4
#
_entry.id   cfb9e0e7bf787be061708f8e8801fdf4
#
_cell.length_a   1.000
_cell.length_b   1.000
_cell.length_c   1.000
_cell.angle_alpha   90.00
_cell.angle_beta   90.00
_cell.angle_gamma   90.00
#
_symmetry.space_group_name_H-M   'P 1'
#
loop_
_entity.id
_entity.type
_entity.pdbx_description
1 polymer ?
#
loop_
_entity_poly.entity_id
_entity_poly.type
_entity_poly.pdbx_seq_one_letter_code
_entity_poly.pdbx_strand_id
1 'polypeptide(L)'
;LVFPYQGDGDLASIGTAEIVHAAHRGEKISTIFVNNAIYGMTGGQMAPTTLVGQKTTTSPYGRDEDWCGAPLKVSEMLAEVPCSYYIERVAVNNTPNIVKAKKAISKAFHYQMEGKGFTMVEVLSACPTNWGLSPIKAMEWLEENMIPYYPLGVKKDKGAE
;
A
#
# COMPACT_ATOMS: atom_id res chain seq x y z
N LEU A 1 11.19 15.46 10.82
CA LEU A 1 10.54 14.51 9.91
C LEU A 1 10.72 13.10 10.47
N VAL A 2 9.61 12.38 10.65
CA VAL A 2 9.58 10.97 11.07
C VAL A 2 8.68 10.21 10.12
N PHE A 3 9.16 9.13 9.53
CA PHE A 3 8.35 8.31 8.64
C PHE A 3 8.62 6.82 8.83
N PRO A 4 7.60 6.00 9.13
CA PRO A 4 7.66 4.56 9.00
C PRO A 4 7.73 4.16 7.51
N TYR A 5 8.56 3.16 7.22
CA TYR A 5 8.61 2.50 5.91
C TYR A 5 8.26 1.03 6.11
N GLN A 6 7.08 0.61 5.65
CA GLN A 6 6.47 -0.65 6.03
C GLN A 6 5.96 -1.42 4.80
N GLY A 7 6.09 -2.75 4.85
CA GLY A 7 5.46 -3.65 3.88
C GLY A 7 4.07 -4.10 4.32
N ASP A 8 3.45 -4.95 3.52
CA ASP A 8 2.11 -5.50 3.79
C ASP A 8 2.08 -6.43 5.02
N GLY A 9 3.18 -7.10 5.34
CA GLY A 9 3.31 -7.85 6.60
C GLY A 9 3.34 -6.95 7.84
N ASP A 10 3.99 -5.81 7.74
CA ASP A 10 4.09 -4.87 8.85
C ASP A 10 2.77 -4.09 9.03
N LEU A 11 2.35 -3.36 8.00
CA LEU A 11 1.26 -2.41 8.12
C LEU A 11 -0.12 -3.05 8.01
N ALA A 12 -0.30 -3.94 7.03
CA ALA A 12 -1.61 -4.52 6.74
C ALA A 12 -1.89 -5.84 7.48
N SER A 13 -0.94 -6.32 8.29
CA SER A 13 -1.08 -7.54 9.10
C SER A 13 -0.86 -7.22 10.57
N ILE A 14 0.36 -7.41 11.09
CA ILE A 14 0.64 -7.25 12.53
C ILE A 14 0.48 -5.81 13.02
N GLY A 15 0.70 -4.81 12.17
CA GLY A 15 0.59 -3.38 12.50
C GLY A 15 -0.76 -2.74 12.15
N THR A 16 -1.78 -3.53 11.83
CA THR A 16 -3.08 -2.96 11.39
C THR A 16 -3.75 -2.14 12.47
N ALA A 17 -3.73 -2.58 13.71
CA ALA A 17 -4.31 -1.84 14.83
C ALA A 17 -3.54 -0.53 15.07
N GLU A 18 -2.22 -0.59 15.06
CA GLU A 18 -1.32 0.53 15.31
C GLU A 18 -1.49 1.64 14.28
N ILE A 19 -1.58 1.28 12.97
CA ILE A 19 -1.75 2.29 11.92
C ILE A 19 -3.14 2.92 11.96
N VAL A 20 -4.19 2.16 12.30
CA VAL A 20 -5.54 2.69 12.48
C VAL A 20 -5.58 3.66 13.64
N HIS A 21 -4.95 3.33 14.79
CA HIS A 21 -4.86 4.23 15.94
C HIS A 21 -4.01 5.47 15.66
N ALA A 22 -2.88 5.34 14.94
CA ALA A 22 -2.08 6.49 14.54
C ALA A 22 -2.87 7.46 13.65
N ALA A 23 -3.60 6.93 12.67
CA ALA A 23 -4.48 7.71 11.81
C ALA A 23 -5.64 8.35 12.59
N HIS A 24 -6.28 7.58 13.50
CA HIS A 24 -7.39 8.06 14.34
C HIS A 24 -6.96 9.22 15.26
N ARG A 25 -5.76 9.15 15.82
CA ARG A 25 -5.20 10.21 16.67
C ARG A 25 -4.68 11.41 15.87
N GLY A 26 -4.56 11.28 14.55
CA GLY A 26 -3.99 12.32 13.68
C GLY A 26 -2.50 12.56 13.97
N GLU A 27 -1.76 11.50 14.27
CA GLU A 27 -0.33 11.58 14.54
C GLU A 27 0.41 12.24 13.37
N LYS A 28 1.32 13.15 13.68
CA LYS A 28 2.07 13.91 12.67
C LYS A 28 3.23 13.11 12.11
N ILE A 29 2.89 12.00 11.45
CA ILE A 29 3.84 11.12 10.77
C ILE A 29 3.42 10.89 9.32
N SER A 30 4.39 10.52 8.47
CA SER A 30 4.15 10.18 7.07
C SER A 30 4.52 8.72 6.84
N THR A 31 3.54 7.86 6.71
CA THR A 31 3.78 6.44 6.48
C THR A 31 3.98 6.14 5.00
N ILE A 32 5.07 5.47 4.66
CA ILE A 32 5.30 4.91 3.33
C ILE A 32 4.99 3.41 3.40
N PHE A 33 3.90 3.03 2.77
CA PHE A 33 3.40 1.66 2.74
C PHE A 33 3.71 1.01 1.40
N VAL A 34 4.60 0.04 1.37
CA VAL A 34 4.94 -0.74 0.18
C VAL A 34 4.03 -1.95 0.10
N ASN A 35 3.12 -1.96 -0.86
CA ASN A 35 2.21 -3.05 -1.14
C ASN A 35 2.69 -3.82 -2.37
N ASN A 36 3.14 -5.05 -2.18
CA ASN A 36 3.52 -5.98 -3.24
C ASN A 36 2.66 -7.25 -3.24
N ALA A 37 1.55 -7.25 -2.53
CA ALA A 37 0.54 -8.31 -2.48
C ALA A 37 1.09 -9.68 -2.02
N ILE A 38 2.19 -9.71 -1.25
CA ILE A 38 2.80 -10.96 -0.76
C ILE A 38 3.80 -10.67 0.37
N TYR A 39 4.01 -11.58 1.30
CA TYR A 39 5.10 -11.49 2.27
C TYR A 39 6.44 -11.83 1.60
N GLY A 40 7.10 -10.82 1.03
CA GLY A 40 8.31 -11.00 0.25
C GLY A 40 9.51 -11.50 1.06
N MET A 41 9.76 -10.93 2.22
CA MET A 41 10.96 -11.20 3.03
C MET A 41 10.95 -12.61 3.63
N THR A 42 9.79 -13.13 4.02
CA THR A 42 9.65 -14.39 4.75
C THR A 42 9.44 -15.61 3.85
N GLY A 43 9.40 -15.43 2.52
CA GLY A 43 9.35 -16.53 1.55
C GLY A 43 8.05 -16.66 0.78
N GLY A 44 7.30 -15.59 0.60
CA GLY A 44 6.18 -15.54 -0.33
C GLY A 44 4.86 -16.09 0.19
N GLN A 45 4.57 -15.89 1.47
CA GLN A 45 3.26 -16.24 2.06
C GLN A 45 2.19 -15.23 1.64
N MET A 46 0.94 -15.66 1.74
CA MET A 46 -0.23 -14.81 1.49
C MET A 46 -0.29 -13.65 2.50
N ALA A 47 -0.35 -12.44 1.99
CA ALA A 47 -0.58 -11.22 2.77
C ALA A 47 -2.07 -10.85 2.78
N PRO A 48 -2.54 -9.98 3.68
CA PRO A 48 -3.90 -9.43 3.62
C PRO A 48 -4.22 -8.74 2.28
N THR A 49 -3.19 -8.23 1.59
CA THR A 49 -3.27 -7.53 0.30
C THR A 49 -3.17 -8.44 -0.93
N THR A 50 -2.87 -9.74 -0.76
CA THR A 50 -2.78 -10.71 -1.87
C THR A 50 -4.09 -10.77 -2.65
N LEU A 51 -4.02 -10.69 -3.99
CA LEU A 51 -5.20 -10.68 -4.85
C LEU A 51 -5.91 -12.04 -4.86
N VAL A 52 -7.22 -12.03 -5.12
CA VAL A 52 -7.99 -13.27 -5.34
C VAL A 52 -7.40 -14.04 -6.52
N GLY A 53 -7.22 -15.34 -6.36
CA GLY A 53 -6.57 -16.22 -7.35
C GLY A 53 -5.04 -16.13 -7.40
N GLN A 54 -4.40 -15.16 -6.74
CA GLN A 54 -2.95 -15.06 -6.69
C GLN A 54 -2.36 -16.20 -5.88
N LYS A 55 -1.42 -16.95 -6.49
CA LYS A 55 -0.72 -18.05 -5.85
C LYS A 55 0.41 -17.55 -4.94
N THR A 56 0.52 -18.18 -3.78
CA THR A 56 1.57 -17.92 -2.78
C THR A 56 2.03 -19.23 -2.15
N THR A 57 3.08 -19.20 -1.34
CA THR A 57 3.54 -20.43 -0.65
C THR A 57 2.51 -20.99 0.33
N THR A 58 1.61 -20.17 0.86
CA THR A 58 0.52 -20.60 1.75
C THR A 58 -0.84 -20.68 1.08
N SER A 59 -0.95 -20.28 -0.20
CA SER A 59 -2.13 -20.45 -1.05
C SER A 59 -1.73 -20.98 -2.44
N PRO A 60 -1.30 -22.24 -2.53
CA PRO A 60 -0.73 -22.79 -3.77
C PRO A 60 -1.74 -22.91 -4.91
N TYR A 61 -3.02 -22.96 -4.61
CA TYR A 61 -4.12 -22.98 -5.60
C TYR A 61 -4.67 -21.58 -5.93
N GLY A 62 -4.12 -20.53 -5.29
CA GLY A 62 -4.58 -19.16 -5.34
C GLY A 62 -5.38 -18.77 -4.09
N ARG A 63 -5.43 -17.45 -3.78
CA ARG A 63 -6.29 -16.94 -2.71
C ARG A 63 -7.75 -17.18 -3.07
N ASP A 64 -8.47 -17.81 -2.16
CA ASP A 64 -9.91 -18.01 -2.21
C ASP A 64 -10.61 -16.97 -1.32
N GLU A 65 -11.53 -16.19 -1.89
CA GLU A 65 -12.21 -15.12 -1.18
C GLU A 65 -13.19 -15.65 -0.12
N ASP A 66 -13.86 -16.77 -0.38
CA ASP A 66 -14.81 -17.37 0.56
C ASP A 66 -14.11 -17.91 1.81
N TRP A 67 -12.85 -18.34 1.67
CA TRP A 67 -12.04 -18.88 2.76
C TRP A 67 -11.15 -17.85 3.44
N CYS A 68 -10.53 -16.95 2.68
CA CYS A 68 -9.51 -16.01 3.16
C CYS A 68 -9.98 -14.55 3.19
N GLY A 69 -11.22 -14.29 2.76
CA GLY A 69 -11.74 -12.95 2.60
C GLY A 69 -11.13 -12.17 1.42
N ALA A 70 -11.73 -11.03 1.08
CA ALA A 70 -11.24 -10.14 0.04
C ALA A 70 -9.90 -9.47 0.42
N PRO A 71 -9.08 -9.10 -0.58
CA PRO A 71 -7.84 -8.34 -0.31
C PRO A 71 -8.14 -7.00 0.35
N LEU A 72 -7.37 -6.66 1.39
CA LEU A 72 -7.58 -5.46 2.20
C LEU A 72 -7.18 -4.19 1.44
N LYS A 73 -8.10 -3.24 1.32
CA LYS A 73 -7.86 -1.90 0.72
C LYS A 73 -7.50 -0.88 1.80
N VAL A 74 -6.23 -0.91 2.22
CA VAL A 74 -5.75 -0.11 3.35
C VAL A 74 -5.93 1.40 3.12
N SER A 75 -5.63 1.90 1.92
CA SER A 75 -5.77 3.33 1.60
C SER A 75 -7.21 3.80 1.72
N GLU A 76 -8.17 3.03 1.24
CA GLU A 76 -9.59 3.34 1.34
C GLU A 76 -10.04 3.30 2.81
N MET A 77 -9.65 2.26 3.54
CA MET A 77 -9.97 2.13 4.97
C MET A 77 -9.45 3.34 5.78
N LEU A 78 -8.21 3.73 5.59
CA LEU A 78 -7.62 4.85 6.33
C LEU A 78 -8.11 6.22 5.84
N ALA A 79 -8.59 6.33 4.61
CA ALA A 79 -9.21 7.56 4.10
C ALA A 79 -10.52 7.89 4.82
N GLU A 80 -11.29 6.85 5.25
CA GLU A 80 -12.51 7.04 6.04
C GLU A 80 -12.23 7.50 7.48
N VAL A 81 -11.01 7.35 7.99
CA VAL A 81 -10.65 7.82 9.33
C VAL A 81 -10.65 9.36 9.35
N PRO A 82 -11.46 10.02 10.24
CA PRO A 82 -11.64 11.47 10.20
C PRO A 82 -10.34 12.26 10.36
N CYS A 83 -9.40 11.78 11.18
CA CYS A 83 -8.15 12.50 11.47
C CYS A 83 -7.02 12.22 10.46
N SER A 84 -7.22 11.32 9.49
CA SER A 84 -6.32 11.21 8.34
C SER A 84 -6.34 12.50 7.53
N TYR A 85 -5.15 13.02 7.20
CA TYR A 85 -5.03 14.29 6.48
C TYR A 85 -4.80 14.07 4.97
N TYR A 86 -3.88 13.18 4.63
CA TYR A 86 -3.56 12.88 3.24
C TYR A 86 -3.30 11.39 3.04
N ILE A 87 -4.02 10.77 2.10
CA ILE A 87 -3.86 9.37 1.69
C ILE A 87 -3.83 9.30 0.17
N GLU A 88 -2.76 8.77 -0.40
CA GLU A 88 -2.64 8.55 -1.85
C GLU A 88 -2.06 7.18 -2.15
N ARG A 89 -2.56 6.55 -3.21
CA ARG A 89 -1.97 5.32 -3.76
C ARG A 89 -1.29 5.63 -5.08
N VAL A 90 -0.04 5.19 -5.18
CA VAL A 90 0.83 5.33 -6.35
C VAL A 90 1.42 3.98 -6.75
N ALA A 91 2.12 3.93 -7.88
CA ALA A 91 2.83 2.74 -8.33
C ALA A 91 4.25 3.09 -8.79
N VAL A 92 5.12 2.08 -8.90
CA VAL A 92 6.51 2.25 -9.38
C VAL A 92 6.84 1.33 -10.56
N ASN A 93 5.84 0.94 -11.32
CA ASN A 93 5.96 0.02 -12.46
C ASN A 93 6.53 0.65 -13.74
N ASN A 94 6.52 1.98 -13.85
CA ASN A 94 7.05 2.72 -14.99
C ASN A 94 7.53 4.12 -14.60
N THR A 95 8.28 4.78 -15.47
CA THR A 95 8.88 6.11 -15.19
C THR A 95 7.84 7.19 -14.86
N PRO A 96 6.71 7.35 -15.57
CA PRO A 96 5.69 8.31 -15.19
C PRO A 96 5.12 8.09 -13.80
N ASN A 97 4.86 6.84 -13.41
CA ASN A 97 4.34 6.50 -12.09
C ASN A 97 5.39 6.73 -10.98
N ILE A 98 6.67 6.46 -11.24
CA ILE A 98 7.77 6.80 -10.31
C ILE A 98 7.82 8.32 -10.05
N VAL A 99 7.64 9.15 -11.08
CA VAL A 99 7.59 10.61 -10.89
C VAL A 99 6.38 11.02 -10.04
N LYS A 100 5.21 10.39 -10.24
CA LYS A 100 4.03 10.62 -9.39
C LYS A 100 4.28 10.18 -7.95
N ALA A 101 4.88 9.00 -7.76
CA ALA A 101 5.22 8.50 -6.41
C ALA A 101 6.14 9.47 -5.66
N LYS A 102 7.19 9.98 -6.30
CA LYS A 102 8.06 11.01 -5.71
C LYS A 102 7.30 12.26 -5.28
N LYS A 103 6.36 12.74 -6.12
CA LYS A 103 5.54 13.92 -5.80
C LYS A 103 4.61 13.65 -4.61
N ALA A 104 3.95 12.50 -4.58
CA ALA A 104 3.06 12.09 -3.49
C ALA A 104 3.81 12.01 -2.15
N ILE A 105 4.98 11.36 -2.13
CA ILE A 105 5.83 11.24 -0.93
C ILE A 105 6.30 12.63 -0.48
N SER A 106 6.78 13.47 -1.40
CA SER A 106 7.20 14.85 -1.08
C SER A 106 6.04 15.66 -0.48
N LYS A 107 4.81 15.50 -1.01
CA LYS A 107 3.61 16.17 -0.48
C LYS A 107 3.26 15.68 0.93
N ALA A 108 3.32 14.37 1.18
CA ALA A 108 3.09 13.80 2.50
C ALA A 108 4.08 14.36 3.54
N PHE A 109 5.37 14.43 3.19
CA PHE A 109 6.39 15.00 4.05
C PHE A 109 6.18 16.50 4.30
N HIS A 110 5.76 17.25 3.29
CA HIS A 110 5.45 18.67 3.44
C HIS A 110 4.31 18.88 4.45
N TYR A 111 3.23 18.13 4.32
CA TYR A 111 2.12 18.19 5.28
C TYR A 111 2.55 17.81 6.72
N GLN A 112 3.45 16.82 6.87
CA GLN A 112 3.98 16.51 8.18
C GLN A 112 4.80 17.68 8.76
N MET A 113 5.68 18.29 7.96
CA MET A 113 6.50 19.42 8.41
C MET A 113 5.65 20.64 8.79
N GLU A 114 4.49 20.81 8.15
CA GLU A 114 3.50 21.82 8.53
C GLU A 114 2.63 21.42 9.74
N GLY A 115 2.81 20.20 10.25
CA GLY A 115 2.07 19.73 11.43
C GLY A 115 0.58 19.45 11.16
N LYS A 116 0.20 19.12 9.93
CA LYS A 116 -1.22 18.96 9.51
C LYS A 116 -1.90 17.71 10.07
N GLY A 117 -1.19 16.59 10.23
CA GLY A 117 -1.75 15.35 10.74
C GLY A 117 -1.17 14.10 10.07
N PHE A 118 -1.90 13.00 10.18
CA PHE A 118 -1.48 11.71 9.64
C PHE A 118 -1.54 11.69 8.11
N THR A 119 -0.44 11.25 7.51
CA THR A 119 -0.36 11.07 6.05
C THR A 119 0.15 9.67 5.70
N MET A 120 -0.34 9.08 4.62
CA MET A 120 0.15 7.81 4.10
C MET A 120 0.21 7.81 2.57
N VAL A 121 1.31 7.29 2.03
CA VAL A 121 1.44 6.98 0.61
C VAL A 121 1.61 5.47 0.46
N GLU A 122 0.60 4.83 -0.13
CA GLU A 122 0.69 3.42 -0.53
C GLU A 122 1.36 3.32 -1.90
N VAL A 123 2.44 2.54 -1.96
CA VAL A 123 3.25 2.35 -3.16
C VAL A 123 3.08 0.92 -3.65
N LEU A 124 2.33 0.73 -4.73
CA LEU A 124 2.25 -0.57 -5.41
C LEU A 124 3.60 -0.89 -6.04
N SER A 125 4.17 -2.02 -5.67
CA SER A 125 5.50 -2.46 -6.08
C SER A 125 5.48 -3.94 -6.49
N ALA A 126 6.38 -4.34 -7.37
CA ALA A 126 6.50 -5.72 -7.78
C ALA A 126 7.39 -6.51 -6.81
N CYS A 127 7.09 -7.81 -6.65
CA CYS A 127 7.95 -8.80 -5.99
C CYS A 127 8.28 -9.96 -6.95
N PRO A 128 9.17 -9.76 -7.95
CA PRO A 128 9.42 -10.74 -9.00
C PRO A 128 9.77 -12.12 -8.48
N THR A 129 10.63 -12.19 -7.46
CA THR A 129 11.09 -13.45 -6.87
C THR A 129 9.95 -14.30 -6.33
N ASN A 130 9.08 -13.70 -5.50
CA ASN A 130 7.99 -14.46 -4.87
C ASN A 130 6.75 -14.60 -5.78
N TRP A 131 6.63 -13.78 -6.82
CA TRP A 131 5.63 -14.00 -7.86
C TRP A 131 6.08 -15.03 -8.92
N GLY A 132 7.37 -15.45 -8.90
CA GLY A 132 7.93 -16.37 -9.89
C GLY A 132 7.99 -15.79 -11.31
N LEU A 133 8.14 -14.47 -11.41
CA LEU A 133 8.14 -13.73 -12.67
C LEU A 133 9.50 -13.07 -12.93
N SER A 134 9.83 -12.84 -14.20
CA SER A 134 10.94 -11.93 -14.54
C SER A 134 10.58 -10.48 -14.13
N PRO A 135 11.56 -9.61 -13.88
CA PRO A 135 11.29 -8.21 -13.49
C PRO A 135 10.34 -7.47 -14.45
N ILE A 136 10.50 -7.67 -15.76
CA ILE A 136 9.63 -7.03 -16.78
C ILE A 136 8.20 -7.56 -16.65
N LYS A 137 8.03 -8.88 -16.64
CA LYS A 137 6.70 -9.51 -16.48
C LYS A 137 6.04 -9.16 -15.15
N ALA A 138 6.80 -8.96 -14.09
CA ALA A 138 6.24 -8.53 -12.80
C ALA A 138 5.70 -7.09 -12.85
N MET A 139 6.33 -6.20 -13.62
CA MET A 139 5.80 -4.84 -13.83
C MET A 139 4.52 -4.85 -14.68
N GLU A 140 4.48 -5.68 -15.72
CA GLU A 140 3.29 -5.91 -16.54
C GLU A 140 2.15 -6.48 -15.70
N TRP A 141 2.43 -7.52 -14.90
CA TRP A 141 1.45 -8.13 -14.00
C TRP A 141 0.89 -7.15 -12.96
N LEU A 142 1.75 -6.28 -12.40
CA LEU A 142 1.31 -5.22 -11.50
C LEU A 142 0.32 -4.28 -12.20
N GLU A 143 0.60 -3.89 -13.44
CA GLU A 143 -0.26 -3.01 -14.22
C GLU A 143 -1.60 -3.67 -14.56
N GLU A 144 -1.58 -4.93 -14.97
CA GLU A 144 -2.75 -5.67 -15.43
C GLU A 144 -3.64 -6.18 -14.30
N ASN A 145 -3.07 -6.48 -13.11
CA ASN A 145 -3.79 -7.14 -12.03
C ASN A 145 -3.91 -6.27 -10.76
N MET A 146 -2.81 -5.67 -10.29
CA MET A 146 -2.85 -4.89 -9.04
C MET A 146 -3.53 -3.54 -9.21
N ILE A 147 -3.19 -2.77 -10.24
CA ILE A 147 -3.76 -1.43 -10.46
C ILE A 147 -5.28 -1.47 -10.63
N PRO A 148 -5.89 -2.41 -11.37
CA PRO A 148 -7.36 -2.50 -11.47
C PRO A 148 -8.05 -2.77 -10.12
N TYR A 149 -7.45 -3.59 -9.26
CA TYR A 149 -8.00 -3.88 -7.93
C TYR A 149 -7.71 -2.76 -6.92
N TYR A 150 -6.51 -2.18 -7.00
CA TYR A 150 -6.01 -1.06 -6.18
C TYR A 150 -5.87 0.21 -7.03
N PRO A 151 -6.97 0.91 -7.38
CA PRO A 151 -6.90 2.09 -8.25
C PRO A 151 -5.96 3.16 -7.69
N LEU A 152 -5.10 3.71 -8.55
CA LEU A 152 -4.16 4.77 -8.19
C LEU A 152 -4.89 6.10 -7.92
N GLY A 153 -4.21 7.00 -7.25
CA GLY A 153 -4.64 8.38 -7.00
C GLY A 153 -4.93 8.71 -5.55
N VAL A 154 -5.34 9.94 -5.34
CA VAL A 154 -5.66 10.51 -4.03
C VAL A 154 -6.96 9.88 -3.51
N LYS A 155 -6.94 9.40 -2.25
CA LYS A 155 -8.10 8.88 -1.54
C LYS A 155 -8.62 9.91 -0.53
N LYS A 156 -7.71 10.72 0.02
CA LYS A 156 -8.04 11.85 0.89
C LYS A 156 -6.98 12.92 0.80
N ASP A 157 -7.40 14.18 0.74
CA ASP A 157 -6.49 15.32 0.76
C ASP A 157 -7.21 16.55 1.32
N LYS A 158 -7.06 16.81 2.61
CA LYS A 158 -7.64 17.97 3.29
C LYS A 158 -6.94 19.30 2.95
N GLY A 159 -5.77 19.24 2.32
CA GLY A 159 -5.05 20.43 1.88
C GLY A 159 -5.44 20.91 0.47
N ALA A 160 -6.27 20.14 -0.24
CA ALA A 160 -6.80 20.50 -1.56
C ALA A 160 -8.27 20.97 -1.51
N GLU A 161 -8.88 20.99 -0.30
CA GLU A 161 -10.24 21.48 -0.03
C GLU A 161 -10.28 23.00 0.14
#